data_967d3f87b02f2f311fcb0fbfb834fbeb
#
_entry.id   967d3f87b02f2f311fcb0fbfb834fbeb
#
_cell.length_a   1.000
_cell.length_b   1.000
_cell.length_c   1.000
_cell.angle_alpha   90.00
_cell.angle_beta   90.00
_cell.angle_gamma   90.00
#
_symmetry.space_group_name_H-M   'P 1'
#
loop_
_entity.id
_entity.type
_entity.pdbx_description
1 polymer ?
#
loop_
_entity_poly.entity_id
_entity_poly.type
_entity_poly.pdbx_seq_one_letter_code
_entity_poly.pdbx_strand_id
1 'polypeptide(L)'
;FDAVAKARTGRNKVTLQVLWGRYTTQPARPSQRYYSYERFRQLVAEHVDATGLTARITHVPAHTMQVDWAGTTMRLFDPIDARGAKVSIFVASLPYSGMLFACACPNQRQAAWLWAHIQAFEYFGGVTEVIVPDNASTASHAIGVADRNRQVNSTYEEFLEHYNTAALPARARRPKDKANVEAAVKIITQKVIHTLHGHQCVGLDELNARIRSLVDGINDAVPFRGTCTSRRMLFDEFERDVLGQLPASPWQHTEWKRAKVAPNFHITVNTAHYSVPYQLVGRTVDVRITGNEVTVFDAGRRVATHRLAQARGIYVTDVDHIPATMADTTGLWTSDYFYREAAKIGPATQKVIAELISAKAIPAQAYQSCRNVLNMGKHANKAI
;
A
#
# COMPACT_ATOMS: atom_id res chain seq x y z
N PHE A 1 -22.39 -43.80 4.21
CA PHE A 1 -21.33 -42.81 4.55
C PHE A 1 -21.46 -41.53 3.72
N ASP A 2 -21.94 -41.55 2.46
CA ASP A 2 -22.17 -40.34 1.63
C ASP A 2 -23.03 -39.29 2.32
N ALA A 3 -24.16 -39.70 2.92
CA ALA A 3 -25.03 -38.81 3.66
C ALA A 3 -24.32 -38.16 4.88
N VAL A 4 -23.45 -38.92 5.53
CA VAL A 4 -22.64 -38.45 6.67
C VAL A 4 -21.58 -37.45 6.19
N ALA A 5 -20.88 -37.75 5.10
CA ALA A 5 -19.90 -36.84 4.49
C ALA A 5 -20.57 -35.53 4.03
N LYS A 6 -21.72 -35.61 3.40
CA LYS A 6 -22.52 -34.46 2.95
C LYS A 6 -23.02 -33.60 4.12
N ALA A 7 -23.43 -34.19 5.23
CA ALA A 7 -23.93 -33.47 6.41
C ALA A 7 -22.77 -32.71 7.15
N ARG A 8 -21.52 -33.05 6.88
CA ARG A 8 -20.33 -32.36 7.41
C ARG A 8 -19.82 -31.22 6.52
N THR A 9 -20.39 -31.08 5.35
CA THR A 9 -20.06 -30.00 4.41
C THR A 9 -21.16 -28.94 4.40
N GLY A 10 -20.82 -27.68 4.23
CA GLY A 10 -21.79 -26.59 4.15
C GLY A 10 -21.87 -25.71 5.40
N ARG A 11 -22.87 -24.80 5.42
CA ARG A 11 -23.03 -23.74 6.43
C ARG A 11 -23.41 -24.28 7.82
N ASN A 12 -24.15 -25.40 7.86
CA ASN A 12 -24.65 -26.04 9.09
C ASN A 12 -23.94 -27.39 9.29
N LYS A 13 -22.66 -27.36 9.62
CA LYS A 13 -21.84 -28.56 9.86
C LYS A 13 -22.35 -29.31 11.08
N VAL A 14 -22.83 -30.56 10.88
CA VAL A 14 -23.22 -31.45 11.97
C VAL A 14 -21.97 -32.16 12.50
N THR A 15 -21.81 -32.28 13.83
CA THR A 15 -20.68 -32.99 14.43
C THR A 15 -20.78 -34.49 14.18
N LEU A 16 -19.62 -35.17 14.09
CA LEU A 16 -19.60 -36.64 13.93
C LEU A 16 -20.32 -37.36 15.05
N GLN A 17 -20.28 -36.84 16.26
CA GLN A 17 -20.93 -37.43 17.43
C GLN A 17 -22.47 -37.41 17.29
N VAL A 18 -23.02 -36.28 16.77
CA VAL A 18 -24.47 -36.19 16.48
C VAL A 18 -24.88 -37.14 15.34
N LEU A 19 -24.03 -37.27 14.30
CA LEU A 19 -24.28 -38.18 13.20
C LEU A 19 -24.17 -39.65 13.61
N TRP A 20 -23.26 -39.98 14.49
CA TRP A 20 -23.15 -41.30 15.11
C TRP A 20 -24.36 -41.59 16.01
N GLY A 21 -24.83 -40.64 16.82
CA GLY A 21 -26.06 -40.75 17.59
C GLY A 21 -27.29 -41.06 16.70
N ARG A 22 -27.42 -40.32 15.57
CA ARG A 22 -28.49 -40.62 14.58
C ARG A 22 -28.36 -42.00 13.93
N TYR A 23 -27.13 -42.47 13.69
CA TYR A 23 -26.87 -43.79 13.17
C TYR A 23 -27.27 -44.88 14.16
N THR A 24 -27.01 -44.76 15.45
CA THR A 24 -27.34 -45.72 16.49
C THR A 24 -28.81 -45.72 16.86
N THR A 25 -29.58 -44.68 16.52
CA THR A 25 -31.04 -44.62 16.72
C THR A 25 -31.86 -45.23 15.55
N GLN A 26 -31.22 -45.56 14.43
CA GLN A 26 -31.92 -46.25 13.33
C GLN A 26 -32.16 -47.70 13.70
N PRO A 27 -33.32 -48.30 13.31
CA PRO A 27 -33.58 -49.69 13.61
C PRO A 27 -32.55 -50.60 12.91
N ALA A 28 -31.78 -51.36 13.71
CA ALA A 28 -30.82 -52.33 13.19
C ALA A 28 -31.53 -53.62 12.74
N ARG A 29 -31.02 -54.27 11.70
CA ARG A 29 -31.47 -55.61 11.33
C ARG A 29 -31.09 -56.60 12.43
N PRO A 30 -31.85 -57.71 12.65
CA PRO A 30 -31.68 -58.63 13.79
C PRO A 30 -30.27 -59.17 14.00
N SER A 31 -29.39 -59.15 12.96
CA SER A 31 -28.02 -59.64 13.01
C SER A 31 -26.96 -58.52 12.98
N GLN A 32 -27.34 -57.27 12.92
CA GLN A 32 -26.43 -56.14 12.78
C GLN A 32 -26.18 -55.45 14.13
N ARG A 33 -24.89 -55.21 14.44
CA ARG A 33 -24.44 -54.42 15.58
C ARG A 33 -24.02 -53.01 15.05
N TYR A 34 -24.27 -52.00 15.83
CA TYR A 34 -23.77 -50.64 15.51
C TYR A 34 -22.25 -50.59 15.73
N TYR A 35 -21.58 -49.85 14.88
CA TYR A 35 -20.16 -49.55 15.10
C TYR A 35 -19.98 -48.68 16.35
N SER A 36 -18.91 -48.89 17.08
CA SER A 36 -18.45 -47.95 18.12
C SER A 36 -18.18 -46.60 17.49
N TYR A 37 -18.23 -45.54 18.29
CA TYR A 37 -17.98 -44.18 17.78
C TYR A 37 -16.59 -44.10 17.09
N GLU A 38 -15.58 -44.74 17.66
CA GLU A 38 -14.21 -44.71 17.11
C GLU A 38 -14.15 -45.43 15.75
N ARG A 39 -14.80 -46.59 15.62
CA ARG A 39 -14.86 -47.29 14.33
C ARG A 39 -15.69 -46.57 13.30
N PHE A 40 -16.78 -45.93 13.72
CA PHE A 40 -17.60 -45.07 12.83
C PHE A 40 -16.77 -43.87 12.31
N ARG A 41 -15.96 -43.25 13.20
CA ARG A 41 -15.06 -42.15 12.85
C ARG A 41 -14.01 -42.59 11.82
N GLN A 42 -13.40 -43.73 12.01
CA GLN A 42 -12.42 -44.31 11.08
C GLN A 42 -13.04 -44.57 9.72
N LEU A 43 -14.21 -45.27 9.68
CA LEU A 43 -14.91 -45.60 8.43
C LEU A 43 -15.35 -44.36 7.67
N VAL A 44 -15.77 -43.30 8.37
CA VAL A 44 -16.11 -42.02 7.72
C VAL A 44 -14.85 -41.36 7.14
N ALA A 45 -13.70 -41.41 7.85
CA ALA A 45 -12.43 -40.88 7.34
C ALA A 45 -11.97 -41.67 6.10
N GLU A 46 -11.94 -43.00 6.18
CA GLU A 46 -11.63 -43.90 5.04
C GLU A 46 -12.55 -43.62 3.82
N HIS A 47 -13.84 -43.43 4.05
CA HIS A 47 -14.79 -43.11 3.00
C HIS A 47 -14.57 -41.74 2.39
N VAL A 48 -14.30 -40.72 3.21
CA VAL A 48 -13.99 -39.36 2.74
C VAL A 48 -12.68 -39.35 1.95
N ASP A 49 -11.67 -40.11 2.41
CA ASP A 49 -10.39 -40.25 1.70
C ASP A 49 -10.56 -41.00 0.37
N ALA A 50 -11.38 -42.08 0.37
CA ALA A 50 -11.68 -42.85 -0.84
C ALA A 50 -12.56 -42.10 -1.86
N THR A 51 -13.52 -41.30 -1.38
CA THR A 51 -14.45 -40.51 -2.23
C THR A 51 -13.92 -39.10 -2.49
N GLY A 52 -13.07 -38.61 -1.63
CA GLY A 52 -12.38 -37.34 -1.73
C GLY A 52 -11.17 -37.38 -2.66
N LEU A 53 -11.25 -38.09 -3.80
CA LEU A 53 -10.24 -38.02 -4.84
C LEU A 53 -10.00 -36.56 -5.23
N THR A 54 -9.04 -35.96 -4.55
CA THR A 54 -8.57 -34.62 -4.85
C THR A 54 -7.51 -34.79 -5.91
N ALA A 55 -7.82 -34.44 -7.15
CA ALA A 55 -6.77 -34.31 -8.16
C ALA A 55 -5.65 -33.44 -7.54
N ARG A 56 -4.47 -34.00 -7.49
CA ARG A 56 -3.27 -33.23 -7.07
C ARG A 56 -3.13 -32.10 -8.10
N ILE A 57 -3.29 -30.87 -7.66
CA ILE A 57 -3.06 -29.71 -8.54
C ILE A 57 -1.58 -29.71 -8.85
N THR A 58 -1.24 -29.97 -10.10
CA THR A 58 0.13 -29.82 -10.60
C THR A 58 0.31 -28.34 -10.96
N HIS A 59 1.18 -27.66 -10.25
CA HIS A 59 1.54 -26.28 -10.56
C HIS A 59 2.60 -26.26 -11.65
N VAL A 60 2.47 -25.30 -12.56
CA VAL A 60 3.48 -25.03 -13.60
C VAL A 60 4.45 -24.00 -13.05
N PRO A 61 5.78 -24.17 -13.23
CA PRO A 61 6.77 -23.20 -12.81
C PRO A 61 6.48 -21.80 -13.36
N ALA A 62 6.67 -20.78 -12.55
CA ALA A 62 6.50 -19.35 -12.89
C ALA A 62 5.12 -18.94 -13.46
N HIS A 63 4.16 -19.87 -13.57
CA HIS A 63 2.85 -19.56 -14.13
C HIS A 63 1.98 -18.73 -13.21
N THR A 64 1.97 -19.04 -11.91
CA THR A 64 0.99 -18.44 -10.98
C THR A 64 1.65 -17.83 -9.77
N MET A 65 1.30 -16.59 -9.43
CA MET A 65 1.52 -15.97 -8.13
C MET A 65 0.18 -15.85 -7.40
N GLN A 66 0.09 -16.41 -6.20
CA GLN A 66 -1.08 -16.25 -5.34
C GLN A 66 -0.81 -15.19 -4.30
N VAL A 67 -1.77 -14.29 -4.09
CA VAL A 67 -1.61 -13.12 -3.20
C VAL A 67 -2.80 -12.96 -2.26
N ASP A 68 -2.51 -12.53 -1.03
CA ASP A 68 -3.52 -12.27 -0.01
C ASP A 68 -3.01 -11.29 1.05
N TRP A 69 -3.92 -10.73 1.85
CA TRP A 69 -3.60 -10.01 3.07
C TRP A 69 -3.60 -10.96 4.27
N ALA A 70 -2.56 -10.90 5.09
CA ALA A 70 -2.63 -11.55 6.39
C ALA A 70 -3.76 -10.92 7.22
N GLY A 71 -4.60 -11.75 7.84
CA GLY A 71 -5.67 -11.27 8.71
C GLY A 71 -5.15 -10.56 9.97
N THR A 72 -3.95 -10.92 10.40
CA THR A 72 -3.24 -10.30 11.53
C THR A 72 -2.46 -9.08 11.05
N THR A 73 -2.56 -7.99 11.80
CA THR A 73 -1.86 -6.73 11.52
C THR A 73 -0.75 -6.49 12.53
N MET A 74 0.22 -5.64 12.17
CA MET A 74 1.28 -5.20 13.06
C MET A 74 1.14 -3.70 13.39
N ARG A 75 1.96 -3.19 14.30
CA ARG A 75 2.04 -1.78 14.62
C ARG A 75 3.47 -1.29 14.54
N LEU A 76 3.66 -0.11 13.97
CA LEU A 76 4.91 0.61 14.06
C LEU A 76 5.01 1.24 15.45
N PHE A 77 6.21 1.31 15.97
CA PHE A 77 6.46 2.03 17.22
C PHE A 77 6.43 3.53 16.96
N ASP A 78 5.70 4.25 17.78
CA ASP A 78 5.69 5.72 17.81
C ASP A 78 6.11 6.18 19.21
N PRO A 79 7.21 6.91 19.36
CA PRO A 79 7.66 7.39 20.66
C PRO A 79 6.72 8.43 21.30
N ILE A 80 5.84 9.05 20.50
CA ILE A 80 4.90 10.09 20.97
C ILE A 80 3.52 9.47 21.22
N ASP A 81 3.04 8.60 20.32
CA ASP A 81 1.77 7.88 20.48
C ASP A 81 2.02 6.40 20.77
N ALA A 82 1.84 6.00 22.05
CA ALA A 82 2.00 4.61 22.50
C ALA A 82 1.16 3.59 21.69
N ARG A 83 0.14 4.03 20.95
CA ARG A 83 -0.68 3.16 20.10
C ARG A 83 0.02 2.79 18.79
N GLY A 84 0.88 3.65 18.27
CA GLY A 84 1.59 3.49 17.01
C GLY A 84 0.67 3.29 15.78
N ALA A 85 1.20 3.43 14.59
CA ALA A 85 0.46 3.25 13.35
C ALA A 85 0.22 1.76 13.04
N LYS A 86 -1.03 1.39 12.75
CA LYS A 86 -1.40 0.03 12.33
C LYS A 86 -0.97 -0.20 10.89
N VAL A 87 -0.34 -1.35 10.61
CA VAL A 87 0.08 -1.78 9.26
C VAL A 87 -0.49 -3.14 8.92
N SER A 88 -0.77 -3.35 7.64
CA SER A 88 -1.25 -4.61 7.08
C SER A 88 -0.10 -5.36 6.44
N ILE A 89 -0.12 -6.69 6.48
CA ILE A 89 0.92 -7.52 5.89
C ILE A 89 0.39 -8.16 4.62
N PHE A 90 1.01 -7.83 3.50
CA PHE A 90 0.78 -8.48 2.21
C PHE A 90 1.63 -9.74 2.11
N VAL A 91 1.06 -10.79 1.53
CA VAL A 91 1.72 -12.08 1.33
C VAL A 91 1.55 -12.51 -0.13
N ALA A 92 2.65 -12.91 -0.75
CA ALA A 92 2.65 -13.55 -2.06
C ALA A 92 3.36 -14.90 -2.00
N SER A 93 2.92 -15.83 -2.82
CA SER A 93 3.54 -17.16 -2.94
C SER A 93 3.54 -17.66 -4.37
N LEU A 94 4.62 -18.35 -4.76
CA LEU A 94 4.71 -19.12 -5.99
C LEU A 94 4.40 -20.59 -5.66
N PRO A 95 3.25 -21.13 -6.12
CA PRO A 95 2.78 -22.44 -5.67
C PRO A 95 3.69 -23.61 -6.06
N TYR A 96 4.47 -23.51 -7.15
CA TYR A 96 5.36 -24.57 -7.60
C TYR A 96 6.53 -24.77 -6.62
N SER A 97 7.38 -23.78 -6.44
CA SER A 97 8.52 -23.84 -5.48
C SER A 97 8.08 -23.68 -4.04
N GLY A 98 6.92 -23.08 -3.80
CA GLY A 98 6.50 -22.63 -2.47
C GLY A 98 7.23 -21.38 -2.01
N MET A 99 7.94 -20.67 -2.89
CA MET A 99 8.65 -19.43 -2.59
C MET A 99 7.69 -18.40 -2.02
N LEU A 100 8.08 -17.72 -0.95
CA LEU A 100 7.27 -16.78 -0.20
C LEU A 100 7.84 -15.37 -0.31
N PHE A 101 6.93 -14.40 -0.34
CA PHE A 101 7.24 -12.99 -0.14
C PHE A 101 6.23 -12.40 0.84
N ALA A 102 6.67 -11.45 1.67
CA ALA A 102 5.78 -10.64 2.49
C ALA A 102 6.33 -9.24 2.68
N CYS A 103 5.43 -8.26 2.81
CA CYS A 103 5.79 -6.89 3.16
C CYS A 103 4.69 -6.22 3.98
N ALA A 104 5.09 -5.26 4.82
CA ALA A 104 4.20 -4.38 5.56
C ALA A 104 3.77 -3.20 4.69
N CYS A 105 2.48 -2.90 4.71
CA CYS A 105 1.87 -1.79 4.01
C CYS A 105 1.10 -0.89 4.99
N PRO A 106 1.00 0.42 4.74
CA PRO A 106 0.31 1.34 5.66
C PRO A 106 -1.19 1.06 5.75
N ASN A 107 -1.79 0.42 4.76
CA ASN A 107 -3.20 0.07 4.69
C ASN A 107 -3.43 -0.97 3.57
N GLN A 108 -4.71 -1.35 3.36
CA GLN A 108 -5.11 -2.29 2.30
C GLN A 108 -5.75 -1.59 1.08
N ARG A 109 -5.52 -0.29 0.90
CA ARG A 109 -6.06 0.46 -0.24
C ARG A 109 -5.33 0.10 -1.53
N GLN A 110 -5.92 0.45 -2.66
CA GLN A 110 -5.43 0.12 -3.99
C GLN A 110 -3.95 0.51 -4.22
N ALA A 111 -3.54 1.71 -3.83
CA ALA A 111 -2.15 2.14 -3.99
C ALA A 111 -1.15 1.24 -3.23
N ALA A 112 -1.49 0.84 -2.00
CA ALA A 112 -0.66 -0.08 -1.21
C ALA A 112 -0.69 -1.51 -1.78
N TRP A 113 -1.83 -1.94 -2.32
CA TRP A 113 -1.97 -3.22 -3.02
C TRP A 113 -1.07 -3.31 -4.25
N LEU A 114 -1.12 -2.30 -5.12
CA LEU A 114 -0.29 -2.25 -6.33
C LEU A 114 1.20 -2.15 -5.99
N TRP A 115 1.56 -1.31 -5.01
CA TRP A 115 2.93 -1.21 -4.52
C TRP A 115 3.45 -2.56 -4.00
N ALA A 116 2.65 -3.30 -3.25
CA ALA A 116 3.03 -4.61 -2.72
C ALA A 116 3.29 -5.65 -3.82
N HIS A 117 2.53 -5.59 -4.94
CA HIS A 117 2.80 -6.43 -6.12
C HIS A 117 4.14 -6.07 -6.77
N ILE A 118 4.44 -4.77 -6.92
CA ILE A 118 5.73 -4.32 -7.44
C ILE A 118 6.86 -4.89 -6.59
N GLN A 119 6.75 -4.78 -5.27
CA GLN A 119 7.75 -5.31 -4.35
C GLN A 119 7.89 -6.84 -4.43
N ALA A 120 6.80 -7.55 -4.70
CA ALA A 120 6.84 -9.00 -4.92
C ALA A 120 7.54 -9.35 -6.23
N PHE A 121 7.23 -8.66 -7.32
CA PHE A 121 7.89 -8.86 -8.61
C PHE A 121 9.40 -8.55 -8.54
N GLU A 122 9.77 -7.46 -7.90
CA GLU A 122 11.19 -7.11 -7.67
C GLU A 122 11.90 -8.17 -6.82
N TYR A 123 11.23 -8.70 -5.79
CA TYR A 123 11.78 -9.75 -4.94
C TYR A 123 12.00 -11.08 -5.68
N PHE A 124 11.04 -11.48 -6.52
CA PHE A 124 11.17 -12.69 -7.35
C PHE A 124 12.08 -12.46 -8.55
N GLY A 125 12.36 -11.22 -8.92
CA GLY A 125 13.18 -10.87 -10.10
C GLY A 125 12.47 -11.02 -11.42
N GLY A 126 11.12 -11.13 -11.43
CA GLY A 126 10.33 -11.28 -12.62
C GLY A 126 8.83 -11.36 -12.33
N VAL A 127 8.05 -11.59 -13.38
CA VAL A 127 6.59 -11.54 -13.38
C VAL A 127 6.02 -12.91 -13.75
N THR A 128 5.00 -13.38 -13.03
CA THR A 128 4.27 -14.60 -13.38
C THR A 128 3.22 -14.31 -14.46
N GLU A 129 2.86 -15.32 -15.26
CA GLU A 129 1.81 -15.19 -16.29
C GLU A 129 0.45 -14.80 -15.67
N VAL A 130 0.16 -15.32 -14.46
CA VAL A 130 -1.13 -15.14 -13.80
C VAL A 130 -0.93 -14.77 -12.32
N ILE A 131 -1.70 -13.79 -11.87
CA ILE A 131 -1.89 -13.47 -10.46
C ILE A 131 -3.26 -13.98 -10.02
N VAL A 132 -3.31 -14.67 -8.88
CA VAL A 132 -4.55 -15.11 -8.26
C VAL A 132 -4.76 -14.34 -6.94
N PRO A 133 -5.47 -13.21 -7.00
CA PRO A 133 -5.81 -12.45 -5.80
C PRO A 133 -6.91 -13.15 -5.03
N ASP A 134 -6.89 -13.06 -3.69
CA ASP A 134 -8.10 -13.27 -2.93
C ASP A 134 -9.09 -12.14 -3.25
N ASN A 135 -10.37 -12.45 -3.24
CA ASN A 135 -11.53 -11.60 -3.56
C ASN A 135 -11.53 -10.21 -2.89
N ALA A 136 -10.37 -9.54 -2.84
CA ALA A 136 -10.22 -8.20 -2.31
C ALA A 136 -10.99 -7.20 -3.19
N SER A 137 -11.78 -6.34 -2.57
CA SER A 137 -12.50 -5.25 -3.25
C SER A 137 -11.58 -4.32 -4.04
N THR A 138 -10.30 -4.28 -3.69
CA THR A 138 -9.23 -3.53 -4.39
C THR A 138 -8.82 -4.14 -5.73
N ALA A 139 -9.02 -5.44 -5.91
CA ALA A 139 -8.68 -6.16 -7.14
C ALA A 139 -9.91 -6.40 -8.05
N SER A 140 -11.13 -6.41 -7.50
CA SER A 140 -12.32 -6.77 -8.28
C SER A 140 -13.57 -5.98 -7.85
N HIS A 141 -14.44 -5.66 -8.82
CA HIS A 141 -15.78 -5.14 -8.59
C HIS A 141 -16.81 -6.26 -8.72
N ALA A 142 -17.80 -6.29 -7.82
CA ALA A 142 -18.98 -7.12 -7.99
C ALA A 142 -19.98 -6.37 -8.89
N ILE A 143 -20.31 -6.92 -10.05
CA ILE A 143 -21.32 -6.39 -10.95
C ILE A 143 -22.68 -6.95 -10.52
N GLY A 144 -23.39 -6.21 -9.66
CA GLY A 144 -24.74 -6.57 -9.20
C GLY A 144 -24.81 -7.77 -8.26
N VAL A 145 -25.94 -7.87 -7.54
CA VAL A 145 -26.18 -8.96 -6.56
C VAL A 145 -26.40 -10.33 -7.24
N ALA A 146 -26.76 -10.34 -8.52
CA ALA A 146 -27.08 -11.54 -9.30
C ALA A 146 -25.92 -12.02 -10.19
N ASP A 147 -24.91 -11.21 -10.43
CA ASP A 147 -23.83 -11.56 -11.33
C ASP A 147 -22.67 -12.17 -10.56
N ARG A 148 -22.31 -13.41 -10.92
CA ARG A 148 -21.20 -14.16 -10.31
C ARG A 148 -19.84 -13.78 -10.91
N ASN A 149 -19.82 -12.99 -11.97
CA ASN A 149 -18.61 -12.54 -12.63
C ASN A 149 -18.10 -11.27 -11.96
N ARG A 150 -16.90 -11.32 -11.40
CA ARG A 150 -16.18 -10.17 -10.86
C ARG A 150 -15.27 -9.62 -11.94
N GLN A 151 -15.47 -8.34 -12.27
CA GLN A 151 -14.53 -7.64 -13.14
C GLN A 151 -13.35 -7.10 -12.34
N VAL A 152 -12.20 -7.06 -12.97
CA VAL A 152 -10.99 -6.44 -12.44
C VAL A 152 -11.17 -4.90 -12.48
N ASN A 153 -10.63 -4.21 -11.49
CA ASN A 153 -10.66 -2.74 -11.45
C ASN A 153 -9.79 -2.17 -12.59
N SER A 154 -10.25 -1.11 -13.27
CA SER A 154 -9.55 -0.52 -14.44
C SER A 154 -8.10 -0.13 -14.15
N THR A 155 -7.83 0.45 -12.98
CA THR A 155 -6.45 0.79 -12.57
C THR A 155 -5.59 -0.46 -12.37
N TYR A 156 -6.22 -1.56 -11.92
CA TYR A 156 -5.52 -2.83 -11.79
C TYR A 156 -5.32 -3.49 -13.17
N GLU A 157 -6.23 -3.31 -14.11
CA GLU A 157 -6.04 -3.74 -15.51
C GLU A 157 -4.85 -3.04 -16.18
N GLU A 158 -4.76 -1.70 -16.06
CA GLU A 158 -3.60 -0.94 -16.52
C GLU A 158 -2.28 -1.42 -15.89
N PHE A 159 -2.30 -1.74 -14.61
CA PHE A 159 -1.16 -2.31 -13.91
C PHE A 159 -0.77 -3.69 -14.47
N LEU A 160 -1.74 -4.56 -14.70
CA LEU A 160 -1.52 -5.90 -15.23
C LEU A 160 -0.98 -5.85 -16.67
N GLU A 161 -1.50 -4.95 -17.49
CA GLU A 161 -1.01 -4.71 -18.86
C GLU A 161 0.45 -4.24 -18.85
N HIS A 162 0.80 -3.30 -17.95
CA HIS A 162 2.17 -2.79 -17.81
C HIS A 162 3.18 -3.89 -17.47
N TYR A 163 2.78 -4.87 -16.65
CA TYR A 163 3.61 -6.03 -16.27
C TYR A 163 3.42 -7.25 -17.18
N ASN A 164 2.59 -7.15 -18.21
CA ASN A 164 2.27 -8.24 -19.13
C ASN A 164 1.82 -9.52 -18.38
N THR A 165 0.92 -9.38 -17.44
CA THR A 165 0.36 -10.46 -16.62
C THR A 165 -1.17 -10.36 -16.59
N ALA A 166 -1.84 -11.40 -16.14
CA ALA A 166 -3.30 -11.44 -16.02
C ALA A 166 -3.73 -11.73 -14.57
N ALA A 167 -4.86 -11.19 -14.15
CA ALA A 167 -5.47 -11.55 -12.87
C ALA A 167 -6.61 -12.55 -13.08
N LEU A 168 -6.55 -13.68 -12.39
CA LEU A 168 -7.65 -14.65 -12.29
C LEU A 168 -8.14 -14.71 -10.85
N PRO A 169 -9.15 -13.91 -10.46
CA PRO A 169 -9.69 -13.94 -9.12
C PRO A 169 -10.13 -15.35 -8.73
N ALA A 170 -9.74 -15.79 -7.54
CA ALA A 170 -10.07 -17.11 -7.06
C ALA A 170 -11.59 -17.32 -7.05
N ARG A 171 -12.04 -18.49 -7.50
CA ARG A 171 -13.48 -18.82 -7.59
C ARG A 171 -14.10 -18.81 -6.20
N ALA A 172 -15.23 -18.13 -6.07
CA ALA A 172 -15.98 -18.09 -4.82
C ALA A 172 -16.35 -19.52 -4.36
N ARG A 173 -16.13 -19.81 -3.06
CA ARG A 173 -16.45 -21.10 -2.41
C ARG A 173 -15.66 -22.33 -2.90
N ARG A 174 -14.47 -22.13 -3.50
CA ARG A 174 -13.54 -23.23 -3.80
C ARG A 174 -12.24 -23.08 -3.00
N PRO A 175 -12.18 -23.59 -1.76
CA PRO A 175 -11.03 -23.41 -0.86
C PRO A 175 -9.74 -24.03 -1.42
N LYS A 176 -9.84 -25.01 -2.31
CA LYS A 176 -8.67 -25.66 -2.93
C LYS A 176 -7.87 -24.72 -3.86
N ASP A 177 -8.55 -23.73 -4.48
CA ASP A 177 -7.87 -22.76 -5.34
C ASP A 177 -6.93 -21.82 -4.54
N LYS A 178 -7.10 -21.73 -3.21
CA LYS A 178 -6.38 -20.85 -2.29
C LYS A 178 -5.47 -21.57 -1.29
N ALA A 179 -5.44 -22.90 -1.29
CA ALA A 179 -4.77 -23.68 -0.26
C ALA A 179 -3.29 -23.26 -0.06
N ASN A 180 -2.59 -22.88 -1.13
CA ASN A 180 -1.19 -22.47 -1.05
C ASN A 180 -1.03 -21.09 -0.40
N VAL A 181 -1.84 -20.08 -0.75
CA VAL A 181 -1.72 -18.75 -0.14
C VAL A 181 -2.23 -18.76 1.30
N GLU A 182 -3.26 -19.54 1.63
CA GLU A 182 -3.70 -19.73 3.01
C GLU A 182 -2.60 -20.35 3.87
N ALA A 183 -1.89 -21.36 3.33
CA ALA A 183 -0.72 -21.95 3.98
C ALA A 183 0.44 -20.94 4.10
N ALA A 184 0.67 -20.13 3.06
CA ALA A 184 1.67 -19.05 3.08
C ALA A 184 1.35 -18.03 4.17
N VAL A 185 0.12 -17.53 4.22
CA VAL A 185 -0.35 -16.59 5.26
C VAL A 185 -0.15 -17.17 6.65
N LYS A 186 -0.49 -18.46 6.85
CA LYS A 186 -0.27 -19.14 8.14
C LYS A 186 1.21 -19.19 8.53
N ILE A 187 2.10 -19.51 7.59
CA ILE A 187 3.55 -19.54 7.83
C ILE A 187 4.06 -18.14 8.18
N ILE A 188 3.67 -17.10 7.39
CA ILE A 188 4.07 -15.73 7.64
C ILE A 188 3.54 -15.24 9.00
N THR A 189 2.29 -15.54 9.33
CA THR A 189 1.73 -15.17 10.64
C THR A 189 2.54 -15.80 11.78
N GLN A 190 2.83 -17.09 11.71
CA GLN A 190 3.51 -17.82 12.79
C GLN A 190 5.00 -17.47 12.89
N LYS A 191 5.72 -17.42 11.75
CA LYS A 191 7.18 -17.31 11.73
C LYS A 191 7.69 -15.88 11.54
N VAL A 192 6.86 -14.95 11.09
CA VAL A 192 7.25 -13.56 10.88
C VAL A 192 6.50 -12.64 11.84
N ILE A 193 5.17 -12.60 11.78
CA ILE A 193 4.38 -11.66 12.58
C ILE A 193 4.55 -11.96 14.08
N HIS A 194 4.43 -13.21 14.50
CA HIS A 194 4.60 -13.57 15.91
C HIS A 194 6.05 -13.41 16.39
N THR A 195 7.04 -13.65 15.53
CA THR A 195 8.46 -13.45 15.88
C THR A 195 8.77 -11.96 16.07
N LEU A 196 8.18 -11.11 15.26
CA LEU A 196 8.35 -9.65 15.37
C LEU A 196 7.40 -8.99 16.39
N HIS A 197 6.52 -9.77 17.02
CA HIS A 197 5.63 -9.24 18.06
C HIS A 197 6.45 -8.69 19.23
N GLY A 198 6.18 -7.43 19.57
CA GLY A 198 6.91 -6.73 20.64
C GLY A 198 8.23 -6.06 20.20
N HIS A 199 8.68 -6.26 18.96
CA HIS A 199 9.81 -5.50 18.43
C HIS A 199 9.35 -4.09 18.03
N GLN A 200 10.12 -3.09 18.48
CA GLN A 200 9.86 -1.68 18.18
C GLN A 200 10.52 -1.31 16.86
N CYS A 201 9.72 -1.17 15.80
CA CYS A 201 10.17 -0.66 14.52
C CYS A 201 9.55 0.74 14.31
N VAL A 202 10.39 1.75 14.11
CA VAL A 202 9.93 3.15 13.99
C VAL A 202 9.34 3.45 12.62
N GLY A 203 9.74 2.75 11.57
CA GLY A 203 9.30 2.99 10.20
C GLY A 203 8.97 1.73 9.41
N LEU A 204 8.25 1.91 8.29
CA LEU A 204 7.92 0.81 7.38
C LEU A 204 9.17 0.16 6.78
N ASP A 205 10.19 0.94 6.46
CA ASP A 205 11.42 0.42 5.83
C ASP A 205 12.18 -0.51 6.77
N GLU A 206 12.31 -0.13 8.05
CA GLU A 206 12.92 -0.98 9.07
C GLU A 206 12.12 -2.29 9.26
N LEU A 207 10.79 -2.16 9.38
CA LEU A 207 9.92 -3.31 9.52
C LEU A 207 10.02 -4.23 8.30
N ASN A 208 10.00 -3.68 7.09
CA ASN A 208 10.12 -4.44 5.85
C ASN A 208 11.48 -5.13 5.70
N ALA A 209 12.58 -4.50 6.12
CA ALA A 209 13.89 -5.13 6.14
C ALA A 209 13.92 -6.36 7.07
N ARG A 210 13.32 -6.26 8.27
CA ARG A 210 13.21 -7.37 9.22
C ARG A 210 12.30 -8.49 8.69
N ILE A 211 11.15 -8.15 8.10
CA ILE A 211 10.25 -9.11 7.46
C ILE A 211 11.00 -9.86 6.35
N ARG A 212 11.71 -9.15 5.48
CA ARG A 212 12.48 -9.74 4.37
C ARG A 212 13.51 -10.74 4.90
N SER A 213 14.30 -10.38 5.90
CA SER A 213 15.29 -11.28 6.50
C SER A 213 14.67 -12.57 7.04
N LEU A 214 13.52 -12.49 7.71
CA LEU A 214 12.82 -13.67 8.21
C LEU A 214 12.23 -14.52 7.07
N VAL A 215 11.68 -13.88 6.04
CA VAL A 215 11.14 -14.56 4.86
C VAL A 215 12.24 -15.27 4.10
N ASP A 216 13.41 -14.65 3.93
CA ASP A 216 14.57 -15.28 3.31
C ASP A 216 15.00 -16.52 4.10
N GLY A 217 15.10 -16.44 5.42
CA GLY A 217 15.37 -17.61 6.27
C GLY A 217 14.35 -18.74 6.11
N ILE A 218 13.06 -18.42 5.92
CA ILE A 218 12.02 -19.42 5.65
C ILE A 218 12.20 -20.04 4.25
N ASN A 219 12.56 -19.23 3.25
CA ASN A 219 12.75 -19.70 1.89
C ASN A 219 14.00 -20.57 1.73
N ASP A 220 15.04 -20.30 2.52
CA ASP A 220 16.30 -21.04 2.52
C ASP A 220 16.28 -22.31 3.39
N ALA A 221 15.26 -22.45 4.24
CA ALA A 221 15.17 -23.57 5.19
C ALA A 221 15.06 -24.93 4.51
N VAL A 222 15.91 -25.86 4.94
CA VAL A 222 15.95 -27.29 4.55
C VAL A 222 15.63 -28.13 5.81
N PRO A 223 14.82 -29.20 5.72
CA PRO A 223 14.15 -29.77 4.53
C PRO A 223 12.86 -29.03 4.17
N PHE A 224 12.51 -29.05 2.89
CA PHE A 224 11.22 -28.58 2.43
C PHE A 224 10.44 -29.71 1.75
N ARG A 225 9.16 -29.87 2.07
CA ARG A 225 8.28 -30.95 1.57
C ARG A 225 8.85 -32.37 1.77
N GLY A 226 9.65 -32.56 2.83
CA GLY A 226 10.26 -33.86 3.14
C GLY A 226 11.48 -34.23 2.29
N THR A 227 12.00 -33.30 1.51
CA THR A 227 13.18 -33.49 0.66
C THR A 227 14.34 -32.60 1.15
N CYS A 228 15.60 -32.97 0.78
CA CYS A 228 16.79 -32.19 1.11
C CYS A 228 16.91 -30.91 0.22
N THR A 229 15.80 -30.23 -0.04
CA THR A 229 15.73 -29.00 -0.82
C THR A 229 15.13 -27.87 0.02
N SER A 230 15.32 -26.62 -0.43
CA SER A 230 14.63 -25.44 0.08
C SER A 230 13.66 -24.90 -0.97
N ARG A 231 12.80 -23.95 -0.55
CA ARG A 231 11.94 -23.20 -1.49
C ARG A 231 12.78 -22.44 -2.51
N ARG A 232 13.86 -21.80 -2.03
CA ARG A 232 14.78 -21.04 -2.88
C ARG A 232 15.49 -21.93 -3.90
N MET A 233 15.97 -23.10 -3.49
CA MET A 233 16.59 -24.04 -4.43
C MET A 233 15.63 -24.44 -5.56
N LEU A 234 14.37 -24.76 -5.23
CA LEU A 234 13.38 -25.11 -6.24
C LEU A 234 13.02 -23.89 -7.14
N PHE A 235 12.97 -22.70 -6.55
CA PHE A 235 12.72 -21.47 -7.31
C PHE A 235 13.87 -21.19 -8.29
N ASP A 236 15.10 -21.25 -7.82
CA ASP A 236 16.29 -20.96 -8.62
C ASP A 236 16.47 -21.96 -9.76
N GLU A 237 16.14 -23.23 -9.53
CA GLU A 237 16.27 -24.30 -10.51
C GLU A 237 15.18 -24.29 -11.59
N PHE A 238 13.91 -23.95 -11.21
CA PHE A 238 12.78 -24.18 -12.09
C PHE A 238 11.96 -22.94 -12.44
N GLU A 239 12.01 -21.87 -11.64
CA GLU A 239 11.11 -20.71 -11.83
C GLU A 239 11.83 -19.43 -12.23
N ARG A 240 13.03 -19.17 -11.70
CA ARG A 240 13.73 -17.89 -11.89
C ARG A 240 13.89 -17.50 -13.36
N ASP A 241 14.36 -18.40 -14.16
CA ASP A 241 14.68 -18.14 -15.59
C ASP A 241 13.43 -18.19 -16.49
N VAL A 242 12.29 -18.65 -15.97
CA VAL A 242 11.02 -18.77 -16.69
C VAL A 242 10.10 -17.59 -16.42
N LEU A 243 10.33 -16.84 -15.34
CA LEU A 243 9.57 -15.62 -15.06
C LEU A 243 9.67 -14.60 -16.20
N GLY A 244 8.56 -13.91 -16.50
CA GLY A 244 8.55 -12.79 -17.42
C GLY A 244 9.47 -11.66 -16.97
N GLN A 245 10.02 -10.92 -17.91
CA GLN A 245 10.93 -9.81 -17.61
C GLN A 245 10.20 -8.67 -16.92
N LEU A 246 10.88 -8.04 -15.97
CA LEU A 246 10.43 -6.79 -15.38
C LEU A 246 10.45 -5.66 -16.42
N PRO A 247 9.46 -4.75 -16.43
CA PRO A 247 9.49 -3.58 -17.30
C PRO A 247 10.68 -2.68 -16.93
N ALA A 248 11.15 -1.89 -17.89
CA ALA A 248 12.29 -0.97 -17.72
C ALA A 248 12.07 0.08 -16.60
N SER A 249 10.83 0.39 -16.30
CA SER A 249 10.44 1.25 -15.16
C SER A 249 9.29 0.62 -14.39
N PRO A 250 9.29 0.69 -13.05
CA PRO A 250 8.16 0.21 -12.27
C PRO A 250 6.90 1.02 -12.60
N TRP A 251 5.75 0.36 -12.57
CA TRP A 251 4.46 1.02 -12.73
C TRP A 251 4.25 2.07 -11.65
N GLN A 252 3.74 3.23 -12.06
CA GLN A 252 3.44 4.31 -11.14
C GLN A 252 1.94 4.61 -11.17
N HIS A 253 1.31 4.50 -10.01
CA HIS A 253 -0.09 4.89 -9.86
C HIS A 253 -0.25 6.37 -10.22
N THR A 254 -1.02 6.63 -11.26
CA THR A 254 -1.32 7.99 -11.71
C THR A 254 -2.76 8.33 -11.38
N GLU A 255 -2.94 9.34 -10.57
CA GLU A 255 -4.26 9.89 -10.26
C GLU A 255 -4.43 11.23 -10.96
N TRP A 256 -5.52 11.40 -11.72
CA TRP A 256 -5.87 12.66 -12.34
C TRP A 256 -6.97 13.36 -11.54
N LYS A 257 -6.78 14.64 -11.27
CA LYS A 257 -7.75 15.51 -10.60
C LYS A 257 -7.89 16.81 -11.36
N ARG A 258 -9.01 17.50 -11.16
CA ARG A 258 -9.19 18.87 -11.60
C ARG A 258 -9.24 19.78 -10.40
N ALA A 259 -8.50 20.88 -10.44
CA ALA A 259 -8.43 21.84 -9.35
C ALA A 259 -8.60 23.27 -9.88
N LYS A 260 -9.38 24.08 -9.16
CA LYS A 260 -9.47 25.52 -9.44
C LYS A 260 -8.34 26.25 -8.76
N VAL A 261 -7.67 27.13 -9.50
CA VAL A 261 -6.59 27.97 -8.96
C VAL A 261 -7.20 29.07 -8.10
N ALA A 262 -6.80 29.10 -6.84
CA ALA A 262 -7.27 30.09 -5.87
C ALA A 262 -6.61 31.48 -6.11
N PRO A 263 -7.16 32.58 -5.54
CA PRO A 263 -6.61 33.93 -5.68
C PRO A 263 -5.16 34.07 -5.19
N ASN A 264 -4.71 33.16 -4.32
CA ASN A 264 -3.32 33.09 -3.84
C ASN A 264 -2.43 32.22 -4.76
N PHE A 265 -2.82 32.01 -6.02
CA PHE A 265 -2.12 31.23 -7.05
C PHE A 265 -1.76 29.78 -6.63
N HIS A 266 -2.51 29.19 -5.69
CA HIS A 266 -2.37 27.80 -5.29
C HIS A 266 -3.59 26.97 -5.69
N ILE A 267 -3.33 25.70 -5.94
CA ILE A 267 -4.33 24.64 -6.03
C ILE A 267 -4.26 23.79 -4.76
N THR A 268 -5.37 23.19 -4.38
CA THR A 268 -5.43 22.28 -3.22
C THR A 268 -5.49 20.84 -3.73
N VAL A 269 -4.54 20.03 -3.32
CA VAL A 269 -4.45 18.60 -3.63
C VAL A 269 -4.13 17.84 -2.35
N ASN A 270 -4.95 16.84 -2.01
CA ASN A 270 -4.76 16.00 -0.82
C ASN A 270 -4.50 16.81 0.47
N THR A 271 -5.24 17.94 0.64
CA THR A 271 -5.11 18.87 1.79
C THR A 271 -3.80 19.68 1.87
N ALA A 272 -2.93 19.62 0.88
CA ALA A 272 -1.77 20.50 0.72
C ALA A 272 -2.01 21.49 -0.43
N HIS A 273 -1.27 22.59 -0.44
CA HIS A 273 -1.44 23.69 -1.39
C HIS A 273 -0.19 23.82 -2.25
N TYR A 274 -0.35 23.82 -3.58
CA TYR A 274 0.74 23.87 -4.55
C TYR A 274 0.58 25.09 -5.44
N SER A 275 1.65 25.88 -5.58
CA SER A 275 1.60 27.06 -6.40
C SER A 275 1.59 26.72 -7.90
N VAL A 276 0.93 27.56 -8.67
CA VAL A 276 0.99 27.55 -10.13
C VAL A 276 1.22 28.98 -10.63
N PRO A 277 1.67 29.21 -11.86
CA PRO A 277 1.83 30.56 -12.39
C PRO A 277 0.60 31.42 -12.12
N TYR A 278 0.81 32.60 -11.55
CA TYR A 278 -0.27 33.50 -11.09
C TYR A 278 -1.29 33.88 -12.19
N GLN A 279 -0.83 33.82 -13.45
CA GLN A 279 -1.69 34.09 -14.61
C GLN A 279 -2.86 33.10 -14.74
N LEU A 280 -2.76 31.95 -14.05
CA LEU A 280 -3.78 30.91 -14.07
C LEU A 280 -4.83 31.08 -12.97
N VAL A 281 -4.76 32.14 -12.14
CA VAL A 281 -5.73 32.40 -11.07
C VAL A 281 -7.16 32.42 -11.64
N GLY A 282 -8.05 31.69 -10.98
CA GLY A 282 -9.45 31.54 -11.39
C GLY A 282 -9.72 30.45 -12.44
N ARG A 283 -8.67 29.92 -13.11
CA ARG A 283 -8.81 28.80 -14.06
C ARG A 283 -8.91 27.47 -13.36
N THR A 284 -9.45 26.49 -14.08
CA THR A 284 -9.43 25.08 -13.67
C THR A 284 -8.32 24.38 -14.44
N VAL A 285 -7.43 23.73 -13.74
CA VAL A 285 -6.26 23.02 -14.26
C VAL A 285 -6.37 21.52 -14.01
N ASP A 286 -5.75 20.73 -14.88
CA ASP A 286 -5.64 19.27 -14.68
C ASP A 286 -4.38 18.97 -13.85
N VAL A 287 -4.54 18.10 -12.87
CA VAL A 287 -3.49 17.76 -11.93
C VAL A 287 -3.23 16.26 -12.00
N ARG A 288 -2.01 15.89 -12.35
CA ARG A 288 -1.53 14.52 -12.32
C ARG A 288 -0.73 14.28 -11.04
N ILE A 289 -1.13 13.31 -10.27
CA ILE A 289 -0.41 12.87 -9.07
C ILE A 289 0.20 11.51 -9.39
N THR A 290 1.51 11.42 -9.34
CA THR A 290 2.25 10.19 -9.66
C THR A 290 3.31 9.95 -8.60
N GLY A 291 3.20 8.88 -7.81
CA GLY A 291 4.15 8.58 -6.73
C GLY A 291 4.33 9.76 -5.77
N ASN A 292 5.50 10.42 -5.81
CA ASN A 292 5.84 11.56 -4.96
C ASN A 292 5.77 12.92 -5.69
N GLU A 293 5.13 12.99 -6.85
CA GLU A 293 5.09 14.20 -7.68
C GLU A 293 3.66 14.65 -7.95
N VAL A 294 3.46 15.96 -7.94
CA VAL A 294 2.25 16.66 -8.38
C VAL A 294 2.61 17.48 -9.60
N THR A 295 2.13 17.09 -10.77
CA THR A 295 2.33 17.82 -12.03
C THR A 295 1.04 18.51 -12.45
N VAL A 296 1.09 19.79 -12.78
CA VAL A 296 -0.09 20.59 -13.16
C VAL A 296 -0.05 20.93 -14.64
N PHE A 297 -1.19 20.79 -15.29
CA PHE A 297 -1.38 21.07 -16.72
C PHE A 297 -2.50 22.09 -16.94
N ASP A 298 -2.25 23.07 -17.80
CA ASP A 298 -3.26 23.97 -18.35
C ASP A 298 -3.38 23.71 -19.86
N ALA A 299 -4.58 23.33 -20.32
CA ALA A 299 -4.84 22.96 -21.71
C ALA A 299 -3.82 21.94 -22.29
N GLY A 300 -3.47 20.93 -21.52
CA GLY A 300 -2.53 19.88 -21.92
C GLY A 300 -1.04 20.26 -21.82
N ARG A 301 -0.72 21.53 -21.53
CA ARG A 301 0.66 22.00 -21.34
C ARG A 301 1.05 21.94 -19.86
N ARG A 302 2.18 21.31 -19.54
CA ARG A 302 2.74 21.31 -18.18
C ARG A 302 3.12 22.72 -17.75
N VAL A 303 2.56 23.20 -16.63
CA VAL A 303 2.74 24.55 -16.09
C VAL A 303 3.45 24.57 -14.73
N ALA A 304 3.38 23.48 -13.97
CA ALA A 304 4.08 23.36 -12.70
C ALA A 304 4.36 21.90 -12.38
N THR A 305 5.40 21.68 -11.57
CA THR A 305 5.76 20.36 -11.02
C THR A 305 6.25 20.55 -9.58
N HIS A 306 5.71 19.81 -8.64
CA HIS A 306 6.04 19.89 -7.23
C HIS A 306 6.23 18.50 -6.64
N ARG A 307 7.03 18.41 -5.58
CA ARG A 307 7.08 17.20 -4.77
C ARG A 307 5.80 17.08 -3.94
N LEU A 308 5.23 15.88 -3.87
CA LEU A 308 4.04 15.60 -3.06
C LEU A 308 4.33 15.83 -1.58
N ALA A 309 3.57 16.71 -0.94
CA ALA A 309 3.72 17.02 0.49
C ALA A 309 3.21 15.86 1.35
N GLN A 310 3.99 15.51 2.36
CA GLN A 310 3.67 14.42 3.31
C GLN A 310 2.68 14.87 4.40
N ALA A 311 2.64 16.17 4.73
CA ALA A 311 1.81 16.71 5.81
C ALA A 311 0.65 17.56 5.26
N ARG A 312 -0.41 17.68 6.07
CA ARG A 312 -1.61 18.46 5.73
C ARG A 312 -1.36 19.94 5.92
N GLY A 313 -2.03 20.77 5.11
CA GLY A 313 -2.02 22.23 5.25
C GLY A 313 -0.71 22.91 4.84
N ILE A 314 0.25 22.16 4.29
CA ILE A 314 1.53 22.72 3.82
C ILE A 314 1.31 23.47 2.52
N TYR A 315 1.98 24.62 2.38
CA TYR A 315 2.13 25.38 1.15
C TYR A 315 3.49 25.05 0.51
N VAL A 316 3.45 24.52 -0.71
CA VAL A 316 4.61 24.28 -1.55
C VAL A 316 4.60 25.35 -2.63
N THR A 317 5.42 26.37 -2.46
CA THR A 317 5.43 27.56 -3.31
C THR A 317 6.72 27.63 -4.11
N ASP A 318 6.59 27.73 -5.44
CA ASP A 318 7.68 28.04 -6.34
C ASP A 318 7.73 29.57 -6.51
N VAL A 319 8.94 30.13 -6.39
CA VAL A 319 9.17 31.58 -6.45
C VAL A 319 8.82 32.15 -7.85
N ASP A 320 9.04 31.37 -8.90
CA ASP A 320 8.77 31.75 -10.27
C ASP A 320 7.25 31.86 -10.57
N HIS A 321 6.40 31.32 -9.70
CA HIS A 321 4.95 31.41 -9.83
C HIS A 321 4.36 32.72 -9.29
N ILE A 322 5.17 33.52 -8.61
CA ILE A 322 4.76 34.74 -7.90
C ILE A 322 4.83 35.93 -8.85
N PRO A 323 3.81 36.82 -8.90
CA PRO A 323 3.94 38.06 -9.66
C PRO A 323 5.11 38.92 -9.16
N ALA A 324 5.87 39.52 -10.06
CA ALA A 324 7.00 40.37 -9.69
C ALA A 324 6.60 41.50 -8.71
N THR A 325 5.36 42.00 -8.79
CA THR A 325 4.81 42.96 -7.84
C THR A 325 4.56 42.43 -6.44
N MET A 326 4.51 41.09 -6.26
CA MET A 326 4.29 40.41 -5.00
C MET A 326 5.55 39.65 -4.51
N ALA A 327 6.58 39.53 -5.34
CA ALA A 327 7.83 38.86 -4.97
C ALA A 327 8.45 39.43 -3.67
N ASP A 328 8.30 40.72 -3.45
CA ASP A 328 8.74 41.39 -2.23
C ASP A 328 7.83 41.16 -0.99
N THR A 329 6.62 40.58 -1.19
CA THR A 329 5.66 40.34 -0.09
C THR A 329 5.72 38.92 0.46
N THR A 330 6.34 37.99 -0.25
CA THR A 330 6.48 36.59 0.19
C THR A 330 7.56 36.40 1.26
N GLY A 331 8.48 37.30 1.38
CA GLY A 331 9.42 37.38 2.49
C GLY A 331 8.93 38.29 3.61
N LEU A 332 7.62 38.27 3.87
CA LEU A 332 6.96 39.14 4.85
C LEU A 332 7.79 39.26 6.14
N TRP A 333 8.44 40.43 6.27
CA TRP A 333 8.99 40.86 7.53
C TRP A 333 10.12 39.98 8.03
N THR A 334 11.11 39.72 7.18
CA THR A 334 12.43 39.22 7.60
C THR A 334 13.36 40.42 7.82
N SER A 335 14.42 40.24 8.62
CA SER A 335 15.42 41.27 8.79
C SER A 335 16.01 41.71 7.44
N ASP A 336 16.26 40.77 6.52
CA ASP A 336 16.77 41.01 5.18
C ASP A 336 15.83 41.87 4.32
N TYR A 337 14.50 41.69 4.46
CA TYR A 337 13.54 42.55 3.82
C TYR A 337 13.71 44.01 4.26
N PHE A 338 13.79 44.26 5.58
CA PHE A 338 13.92 45.59 6.11
C PHE A 338 15.26 46.23 5.74
N TYR A 339 16.37 45.48 5.70
CA TYR A 339 17.67 45.95 5.25
C TYR A 339 17.66 46.37 3.77
N ARG A 340 17.06 45.57 2.88
CA ARG A 340 16.91 45.88 1.45
C ARG A 340 16.06 47.12 1.21
N GLU A 341 14.90 47.21 1.87
CA GLU A 341 14.03 48.39 1.72
C GLU A 341 14.67 49.66 2.28
N ALA A 342 15.38 49.55 3.38
CA ALA A 342 16.15 50.67 3.93
C ALA A 342 17.28 51.16 3.01
N ALA A 343 17.95 50.22 2.34
CA ALA A 343 19.02 50.56 1.38
C ALA A 343 18.47 51.37 0.18
N LYS A 344 17.24 51.14 -0.25
CA LYS A 344 16.59 51.91 -1.32
C LYS A 344 16.30 53.37 -0.92
N ILE A 345 16.16 53.66 0.37
CA ILE A 345 15.91 55.01 0.90
C ILE A 345 17.20 55.76 1.13
N GLY A 346 18.21 55.08 1.71
CA GLY A 346 19.52 55.65 1.95
C GLY A 346 20.28 55.09 3.16
N PRO A 347 21.58 55.39 3.29
CA PRO A 347 22.44 54.81 4.29
C PRO A 347 22.04 55.17 5.73
N ALA A 348 21.50 56.33 5.98
CA ALA A 348 21.00 56.75 7.29
C ALA A 348 19.83 55.87 7.75
N THR A 349 18.88 55.60 6.84
CA THR A 349 17.73 54.71 7.12
C THR A 349 18.19 53.30 7.37
N GLN A 350 19.15 52.81 6.61
CA GLN A 350 19.72 51.47 6.78
C GLN A 350 20.34 51.30 8.16
N LYS A 351 21.10 52.32 8.64
CA LYS A 351 21.70 52.31 9.99
C LYS A 351 20.66 52.26 11.09
N VAL A 352 19.58 53.09 10.98
CA VAL A 352 18.48 53.09 11.96
C VAL A 352 17.75 51.74 12.00
N ILE A 353 17.50 51.14 10.85
CA ILE A 353 16.85 49.82 10.77
C ILE A 353 17.75 48.75 11.42
N ALA A 354 19.05 48.76 11.16
CA ALA A 354 19.98 47.83 11.78
C ALA A 354 20.00 47.95 13.32
N GLU A 355 20.04 49.19 13.83
CA GLU A 355 20.00 49.43 15.28
C GLU A 355 18.68 48.96 15.91
N LEU A 356 17.53 49.22 15.27
CA LEU A 356 16.23 48.79 15.75
C LEU A 356 16.13 47.25 15.84
N ILE A 357 16.66 46.54 14.86
CA ILE A 357 16.62 45.07 14.82
C ILE A 357 17.60 44.49 15.86
N SER A 358 18.82 45.05 15.96
CA SER A 358 19.82 44.57 16.92
C SER A 358 19.48 44.87 18.38
N ALA A 359 18.70 45.89 18.66
CA ALA A 359 18.23 46.23 19.99
C ALA A 359 17.22 45.24 20.61
N LYS A 360 16.72 44.26 19.84
CA LYS A 360 15.74 43.27 20.29
C LYS A 360 16.34 41.88 20.33
N ALA A 361 16.08 41.15 21.40
CA ALA A 361 16.49 39.74 21.53
C ALA A 361 15.85 38.85 20.44
N ILE A 362 14.64 39.18 20.00
CA ILE A 362 13.94 38.53 18.87
C ILE A 362 13.74 39.59 17.78
N PRO A 363 14.41 39.49 16.62
CA PRO A 363 14.34 40.48 15.54
C PRO A 363 12.91 40.86 15.11
N ALA A 364 11.98 39.91 15.12
CA ALA A 364 10.60 40.14 14.75
C ALA A 364 9.87 41.19 15.63
N GLN A 365 10.32 41.44 16.85
CA GLN A 365 9.76 42.45 17.74
C GLN A 365 10.01 43.89 17.25
N ALA A 366 11.06 44.06 16.42
CA ALA A 366 11.40 45.37 15.84
C ALA A 366 10.66 45.67 14.53
N TYR A 367 10.05 44.68 13.87
CA TYR A 367 9.56 44.81 12.50
C TYR A 367 8.46 45.87 12.33
N GLN A 368 7.58 46.02 13.33
CA GLN A 368 6.57 47.10 13.27
C GLN A 368 7.23 48.49 13.31
N SER A 369 8.27 48.67 14.16
CA SER A 369 9.02 49.91 14.24
C SER A 369 9.80 50.19 12.94
N CYS A 370 10.42 49.13 12.38
CA CYS A 370 11.10 49.21 11.10
C CYS A 370 10.15 49.65 9.97
N ARG A 371 8.95 49.10 9.90
CA ARG A 371 7.93 49.51 8.95
C ARG A 371 7.55 50.97 9.06
N ASN A 372 7.39 51.48 10.28
CA ASN A 372 7.08 52.88 10.52
C ASN A 372 8.20 53.81 10.00
N VAL A 373 9.45 53.45 10.25
CA VAL A 373 10.63 54.19 9.76
C VAL A 373 10.68 54.19 8.22
N LEU A 374 10.46 53.03 7.57
CA LEU A 374 10.43 52.91 6.11
C LEU A 374 9.33 53.76 5.50
N ASN A 375 8.14 53.79 6.14
CA ASN A 375 7.03 54.62 5.66
C ASN A 375 7.32 56.13 5.77
N MET A 376 7.96 56.59 6.86
CA MET A 376 8.40 57.95 7.01
C MET A 376 9.43 58.33 5.92
N GLY A 377 10.42 57.45 5.66
CA GLY A 377 11.42 57.69 4.62
C GLY A 377 10.83 57.76 3.19
N LYS A 378 9.81 56.95 2.89
CA LYS A 378 9.11 57.00 1.61
C LYS A 378 8.31 58.31 1.41
N HIS A 379 7.79 58.86 2.48
CA HIS A 379 7.07 60.13 2.45
C HIS A 379 8.03 61.34 2.35
N ALA A 380 9.16 61.30 3.04
CA ALA A 380 10.19 62.34 2.97
C ALA A 380 10.83 62.45 1.55
N ASN A 381 11.09 61.35 0.88
CA ASN A 381 11.61 61.33 -0.50
C ASN A 381 10.60 61.79 -1.58
N LYS A 382 9.30 61.90 -1.27
CA LYS A 382 8.30 62.45 -2.18
C LYS A 382 8.14 63.96 -2.04
N ALA A 383 8.76 64.58 -1.05
CA ALA A 383 8.70 66.03 -0.77
C ALA A 383 9.94 66.79 -1.28
N ILE A 384 10.86 66.12 -1.95
CA ILE A 384 11.98 66.65 -2.71
C ILE A 384 11.79 66.33 -4.17
#